data_6dabe978b112790301717bcf0848b1d6
#
_entry.id   6dabe978b112790301717bcf0848b1d6
#
_cell.length_a   1.000
_cell.length_b   1.000
_cell.length_c   1.000
_cell.angle_alpha   90.00
_cell.angle_beta   90.00
_cell.angle_gamma   90.00
#
_symmetry.space_group_name_H-M   'P 1'
#
loop_
_entity.id
_entity.type
_entity.pdbx_description
1 polymer ?
#
loop_
_entity_poly.entity_id
_entity_poly.type
_entity_poly.pdbx_seq_one_letter_code
_entity_poly.pdbx_strand_id
1 'polypeptide(L)'
;LKVAAVTALIIGALVFEYGFDGLSPIGLLLAVFMVSFAESLAVVGLLIPGVGLLLSLTLVAVSVQISPFHWFVAGTLGAFLGDGVSFWLGQKSGHTIRHWRFFQRHPHWLKNAQQFFHRYGVWSIALGRFIGPIRPVVPLVAGAMKMQPRIFWTANTLSAPAWGCVYLLGMYWLGEEFLSVVDGPRLLAIMVGASVVAVIVSWLAQRRS
;
A
#
# COMPACT_ATOMS: atom_id res chain seq x y z
N LEU A 1 -3.67 -8.38 11.03
CA LEU A 1 -3.99 -9.56 10.20
C LEU A 1 -5.49 -9.84 10.13
N LYS A 2 -6.22 -9.89 11.28
CA LYS A 2 -7.69 -10.10 11.30
C LYS A 2 -8.43 -8.98 10.55
N VAL A 3 -7.98 -7.74 10.66
CA VAL A 3 -8.58 -6.58 9.96
C VAL A 3 -8.43 -6.70 8.45
N ALA A 4 -7.25 -7.09 7.96
CA ALA A 4 -6.99 -7.23 6.52
C ALA A 4 -7.79 -8.38 5.88
N ALA A 5 -7.91 -9.51 6.58
CA ALA A 5 -8.76 -10.62 6.13
C ALA A 5 -10.25 -10.22 6.11
N VAL A 6 -10.70 -9.49 7.13
CA VAL A 6 -12.07 -8.97 7.20
C VAL A 6 -12.32 -7.93 6.09
N THR A 7 -11.36 -7.04 5.82
CA THR A 7 -11.51 -6.03 4.75
C THR A 7 -11.55 -6.69 3.37
N ALA A 8 -10.71 -7.69 3.10
CA ALA A 8 -10.75 -8.45 1.85
C ALA A 8 -12.07 -9.24 1.68
N LEU A 9 -12.57 -9.82 2.76
CA LEU A 9 -13.88 -10.49 2.78
C LEU A 9 -15.04 -9.51 2.58
N ILE A 10 -14.99 -8.33 3.19
CA ILE A 10 -16.02 -7.28 3.00
C ILE A 10 -15.99 -6.76 1.57
N ILE A 11 -14.83 -6.48 1.00
CA ILE A 11 -14.71 -6.04 -0.41
C ILE A 11 -15.21 -7.16 -1.33
N GLY A 12 -14.83 -8.41 -1.10
CA GLY A 12 -15.31 -9.56 -1.86
C GLY A 12 -16.82 -9.76 -1.74
N ALA A 13 -17.39 -9.60 -0.54
CA ALA A 13 -18.82 -9.70 -0.31
C ALA A 13 -19.60 -8.55 -0.96
N LEU A 14 -19.11 -7.32 -0.87
CA LEU A 14 -19.71 -6.16 -1.52
C LEU A 14 -19.71 -6.30 -3.05
N VAL A 15 -18.62 -6.79 -3.62
CA VAL A 15 -18.51 -7.07 -5.06
C VAL A 15 -19.44 -8.21 -5.48
N PHE A 16 -19.62 -9.22 -4.60
CA PHE A 16 -20.53 -10.34 -4.87
C PHE A 16 -22.02 -9.94 -4.76
N GLU A 17 -22.36 -9.11 -3.77
CA GLU A 17 -23.77 -8.76 -3.47
C GLU A 17 -24.30 -7.65 -4.41
N TYR A 18 -23.46 -6.67 -4.76
CA TYR A 18 -23.85 -5.53 -5.58
C TYR A 18 -23.47 -5.67 -7.07
N GLY A 19 -22.72 -6.71 -7.42
CA GLY A 19 -22.16 -6.83 -8.77
C GLY A 19 -21.19 -5.69 -9.10
N PHE A 20 -20.60 -5.73 -10.28
CA PHE A 20 -19.71 -4.63 -10.73
C PHE A 20 -20.50 -3.37 -11.13
N ASP A 21 -21.79 -3.51 -11.46
CA ASP A 21 -22.65 -2.43 -11.96
C ASP A 21 -23.07 -1.42 -10.89
N GLY A 22 -22.93 -1.75 -9.60
CA GLY A 22 -23.25 -0.85 -8.49
C GLY A 22 -22.10 0.00 -7.97
N LEU A 23 -20.85 -0.23 -8.42
CA LEU A 23 -19.69 0.50 -7.96
C LEU A 23 -19.48 1.79 -8.78
N SER A 24 -19.66 2.94 -8.14
CA SER A 24 -19.39 4.20 -8.82
C SER A 24 -17.90 4.36 -9.14
N PRO A 25 -17.52 4.83 -10.34
CA PRO A 25 -16.12 5.11 -10.68
C PRO A 25 -15.41 6.01 -9.67
N ILE A 26 -16.11 7.00 -9.15
CA ILE A 26 -15.60 7.91 -8.11
C ILE A 26 -15.32 7.15 -6.81
N GLY A 27 -16.20 6.24 -6.41
CA GLY A 27 -16.01 5.40 -5.23
C GLY A 27 -14.74 4.53 -5.32
N LEU A 28 -14.46 3.95 -6.49
CA LEU A 28 -13.26 3.17 -6.74
C LEU A 28 -11.99 4.03 -6.75
N LEU A 29 -12.04 5.23 -7.32
CA LEU A 29 -10.93 6.18 -7.28
C LEU A 29 -10.64 6.65 -5.84
N LEU A 30 -11.66 6.88 -5.04
CA LEU A 30 -11.50 7.17 -3.61
C LEU A 30 -10.94 5.96 -2.85
N ALA A 31 -11.38 4.75 -3.17
CA ALA A 31 -10.88 3.54 -2.54
C ALA A 31 -9.39 3.32 -2.81
N VAL A 32 -8.92 3.43 -4.06
CA VAL A 32 -7.50 3.29 -4.37
C VAL A 32 -6.66 4.39 -3.74
N PHE A 33 -7.17 5.62 -3.71
CA PHE A 33 -6.53 6.73 -3.01
C PHE A 33 -6.36 6.40 -1.52
N MET A 34 -7.44 6.00 -0.84
CA MET A 34 -7.43 5.68 0.59
C MET A 34 -6.56 4.48 0.93
N VAL A 35 -6.58 3.42 0.12
CA VAL A 35 -5.71 2.25 0.33
C VAL A 35 -4.25 2.63 0.15
N SER A 36 -3.89 3.36 -0.91
CA SER A 36 -2.53 3.82 -1.15
C SER A 36 -2.05 4.79 -0.06
N PHE A 37 -2.93 5.67 0.42
CA PHE A 37 -2.66 6.56 1.54
C PHE A 37 -2.40 5.78 2.82
N ALA A 38 -3.30 4.87 3.20
CA ALA A 38 -3.19 4.07 4.41
C ALA A 38 -1.95 3.16 4.40
N GLU A 39 -1.62 2.55 3.24
CA GLU A 39 -0.42 1.74 3.04
C GLU A 39 0.87 2.55 3.23
N SER A 40 0.85 3.84 2.91
CA SER A 40 1.99 4.74 3.06
C SER A 40 2.12 5.33 4.47
N LEU A 41 1.13 5.14 5.35
CA LEU A 41 1.24 5.54 6.75
C LEU A 41 2.11 4.57 7.54
N ALA A 42 3.08 5.10 8.29
CA ALA A 42 4.16 4.37 8.94
C ALA A 42 3.74 3.16 9.79
N VAL A 43 2.66 3.25 10.55
CA VAL A 43 2.18 2.15 11.40
C VAL A 43 1.06 1.37 10.71
N VAL A 44 0.17 2.07 10.04
CA VAL A 44 -1.01 1.48 9.38
C VAL A 44 -0.56 0.60 8.21
N GLY A 45 0.37 1.08 7.39
CA GLY A 45 0.89 0.34 6.23
C GLY A 45 1.60 -0.97 6.56
N LEU A 46 2.14 -1.10 7.79
CA LEU A 46 2.71 -2.37 8.26
C LEU A 46 1.64 -3.42 8.63
N LEU A 47 0.42 -2.98 8.89
CA LEU A 47 -0.70 -3.85 9.30
C LEU A 47 -1.59 -4.25 8.12
N ILE A 48 -1.54 -3.49 7.03
CA ILE A 48 -2.39 -3.69 5.85
C ILE A 48 -1.60 -4.42 4.77
N PRO A 49 -2.11 -5.53 4.20
CA PRO A 49 -1.52 -6.17 3.02
C PRO A 49 -1.89 -5.37 1.75
N GLY A 50 -1.31 -4.16 1.63
CA GLY A 50 -1.70 -3.17 0.64
C GLY A 50 -1.61 -3.65 -0.81
N VAL A 51 -0.56 -4.41 -1.14
CA VAL A 51 -0.37 -4.95 -2.50
C VAL A 51 -1.55 -5.84 -2.92
N GLY A 52 -2.05 -6.69 -2.01
CA GLY A 52 -3.21 -7.54 -2.29
C GLY A 52 -4.49 -6.74 -2.49
N LEU A 53 -4.71 -5.71 -1.66
CA LEU A 53 -5.86 -4.82 -1.80
C LEU A 53 -5.79 -3.98 -3.08
N LEU A 54 -4.62 -3.46 -3.43
CA LEU A 54 -4.42 -2.70 -4.66
C LEU A 54 -4.67 -3.56 -5.89
N LEU A 55 -4.18 -4.82 -5.89
CA LEU A 55 -4.44 -5.74 -6.98
C LEU A 55 -5.95 -6.03 -7.13
N SER A 56 -6.63 -6.35 -6.03
CA SER A 56 -8.07 -6.61 -6.04
C SER A 56 -8.88 -5.42 -6.55
N LEU A 57 -8.58 -4.21 -6.04
CA LEU A 57 -9.23 -2.99 -6.51
C LEU A 57 -8.91 -2.68 -7.98
N THR A 58 -7.68 -2.98 -8.43
CA THR A 58 -7.28 -2.76 -9.83
C THR A 58 -8.06 -3.69 -10.77
N LEU A 59 -8.23 -4.97 -10.42
CA LEU A 59 -9.03 -5.89 -11.23
C LEU A 59 -10.48 -5.43 -11.37
N VAL A 60 -11.07 -4.90 -10.28
CA VAL A 60 -12.41 -4.29 -10.34
C VAL A 60 -12.40 -3.04 -11.22
N ALA A 61 -11.40 -2.16 -11.09
CA ALA A 61 -11.30 -0.94 -11.89
C ALA A 61 -11.18 -1.24 -13.39
N VAL A 62 -10.44 -2.29 -13.76
CA VAL A 62 -10.33 -2.77 -15.14
C VAL A 62 -11.68 -3.30 -15.64
N SER A 63 -12.40 -4.11 -14.85
CA SER A 63 -13.69 -4.70 -15.27
C SER A 63 -14.76 -3.64 -15.51
N VAL A 64 -14.73 -2.51 -14.78
CA VAL A 64 -15.65 -1.37 -15.01
C VAL A 64 -15.04 -0.27 -15.89
N GLN A 65 -13.92 -0.55 -16.54
CA GLN A 65 -13.25 0.31 -17.52
C GLN A 65 -12.91 1.72 -17.01
N ILE A 66 -12.42 1.83 -15.76
CA ILE A 66 -11.88 3.10 -15.25
C ILE A 66 -10.61 3.44 -16.04
N SER A 67 -10.49 4.69 -16.48
CA SER A 67 -9.29 5.16 -17.17
C SER A 67 -8.03 4.90 -16.35
N PRO A 68 -6.98 4.23 -16.91
CA PRO A 68 -5.73 3.96 -16.23
C PRO A 68 -5.04 5.24 -15.74
N PHE A 69 -5.22 6.35 -16.44
CA PHE A 69 -4.68 7.65 -16.01
C PHE A 69 -5.32 8.13 -14.69
N HIS A 70 -6.65 8.09 -14.58
CA HIS A 70 -7.32 8.50 -13.34
C HIS A 70 -6.97 7.55 -12.18
N TRP A 71 -6.88 6.25 -12.47
CA TRP A 71 -6.43 5.24 -11.51
C TRP A 71 -5.03 5.53 -10.98
N PHE A 72 -4.10 5.78 -11.88
CA PHE A 72 -2.72 6.15 -11.58
C PHE A 72 -2.64 7.43 -10.73
N VAL A 73 -3.35 8.49 -11.13
CA VAL A 73 -3.32 9.77 -10.41
C VAL A 73 -3.88 9.60 -9.00
N ALA A 74 -5.03 8.96 -8.84
CA ALA A 74 -5.66 8.78 -7.54
C ALA A 74 -4.78 7.99 -6.58
N GLY A 75 -4.26 6.84 -6.99
CA GLY A 75 -3.40 6.01 -6.13
C GLY A 75 -2.04 6.66 -5.83
N THR A 76 -1.44 7.32 -6.83
CA THR A 76 -0.16 8.05 -6.65
C THR A 76 -0.32 9.21 -5.66
N LEU A 77 -1.39 9.99 -5.76
CA LEU A 77 -1.68 11.07 -4.81
C LEU A 77 -1.90 10.53 -3.39
N GLY A 78 -2.63 9.42 -3.24
CA GLY A 78 -2.79 8.76 -1.95
C GLY A 78 -1.44 8.39 -1.32
N ALA A 79 -0.58 7.71 -2.07
CA ALA A 79 0.75 7.32 -1.60
C ALA A 79 1.63 8.52 -1.28
N PHE A 80 1.63 9.55 -2.14
CA PHE A 80 2.40 10.79 -1.96
C PHE A 80 2.02 11.51 -0.66
N LEU A 81 0.72 11.67 -0.41
CA LEU A 81 0.22 12.32 0.79
C LEU A 81 0.45 11.48 2.06
N GLY A 82 0.28 10.17 1.98
CA GLY A 82 0.54 9.26 3.10
C GLY A 82 2.00 9.29 3.57
N ASP A 83 2.95 9.32 2.62
CA ASP A 83 4.36 9.48 2.94
C ASP A 83 4.65 10.87 3.55
N GLY A 84 4.00 11.91 3.02
CA GLY A 84 4.10 13.27 3.56
C GLY A 84 3.64 13.36 5.01
N VAL A 85 2.50 12.75 5.34
CA VAL A 85 1.99 12.67 6.71
C VAL A 85 2.95 11.88 7.61
N SER A 86 3.47 10.74 7.14
CA SER A 86 4.44 9.94 7.89
C SER A 86 5.73 10.72 8.17
N PHE A 87 6.23 11.46 7.17
CA PHE A 87 7.40 12.33 7.33
C PHE A 87 7.15 13.43 8.35
N TRP A 88 6.02 14.13 8.28
CA TRP A 88 5.64 15.18 9.22
C TRP A 88 5.50 14.65 10.65
N LEU A 89 4.85 13.49 10.82
CA LEU A 89 4.77 12.81 12.11
C LEU A 89 6.17 12.48 12.64
N GLY A 90 7.08 12.03 11.78
CA GLY A 90 8.47 11.79 12.14
C GLY A 90 9.19 13.04 12.62
N GLN A 91 9.04 14.16 11.92
CA GLN A 91 9.62 15.45 12.32
C GLN A 91 9.13 15.91 13.69
N LYS A 92 7.81 15.77 13.94
CA LYS A 92 7.19 16.16 15.20
C LYS A 92 7.59 15.26 16.36
N SER A 93 7.68 13.96 16.12
CA SER A 93 7.97 12.96 17.17
C SER A 93 9.46 12.83 17.47
N GLY A 94 10.35 13.13 16.54
CA GLY A 94 11.79 13.02 16.71
C GLY A 94 12.20 11.66 17.29
N HIS A 95 13.00 11.65 18.34
CA HIS A 95 13.42 10.42 19.01
C HIS A 95 12.30 9.71 19.78
N THR A 96 11.18 10.37 20.04
CA THR A 96 10.03 9.82 20.79
C THR A 96 9.35 8.68 20.07
N ILE A 97 9.54 8.53 18.74
CA ILE A 97 9.00 7.40 17.97
C ILE A 97 9.43 6.03 18.54
N ARG A 98 10.58 5.95 19.19
CA ARG A 98 11.07 4.73 19.85
C ARG A 98 10.15 4.27 21.00
N HIS A 99 9.42 5.20 21.61
CA HIS A 99 8.50 4.94 22.72
C HIS A 99 7.08 4.63 22.25
N TRP A 100 6.81 4.67 20.95
CA TRP A 100 5.52 4.25 20.44
C TRP A 100 5.31 2.74 20.68
N ARG A 101 4.15 2.38 21.23
CA ARG A 101 3.82 0.99 21.61
C ARG A 101 4.06 -0.01 20.48
N PHE A 102 3.85 0.40 19.23
CA PHE A 102 4.11 -0.42 18.05
C PHE A 102 5.60 -0.74 17.90
N PHE A 103 6.48 0.27 17.93
CA PHE A 103 7.92 0.08 17.77
C PHE A 103 8.59 -0.54 19.00
N GLN A 104 8.00 -0.41 20.17
CA GLN A 104 8.44 -1.16 21.36
C GLN A 104 8.21 -2.67 21.21
N ARG A 105 7.09 -3.06 20.59
CA ARG A 105 6.78 -4.48 20.30
C ARG A 105 7.56 -5.03 19.10
N HIS A 106 7.94 -4.16 18.16
CA HIS A 106 8.59 -4.53 16.91
C HIS A 106 9.82 -3.65 16.64
N PRO A 107 10.85 -3.66 17.50
CA PRO A 107 11.99 -2.74 17.42
C PRO A 107 12.82 -2.92 16.15
N HIS A 108 12.79 -4.11 15.54
CA HIS A 108 13.51 -4.41 14.31
C HIS A 108 13.04 -3.56 13.11
N TRP A 109 11.76 -3.19 13.05
CA TRP A 109 11.24 -2.34 11.96
C TRP A 109 11.89 -0.96 11.95
N LEU A 110 11.95 -0.33 13.12
CA LEU A 110 12.57 0.98 13.25
C LEU A 110 14.08 0.91 13.01
N LYS A 111 14.74 -0.11 13.58
CA LYS A 111 16.18 -0.33 13.41
C LYS A 111 16.56 -0.54 11.95
N ASN A 112 15.84 -1.40 11.23
CA ASN A 112 16.09 -1.68 9.82
C ASN A 112 15.90 -0.42 8.96
N ALA A 113 14.83 0.35 9.20
CA ALA A 113 14.59 1.59 8.48
C ALA A 113 15.68 2.65 8.78
N GLN A 114 16.16 2.76 10.02
CA GLN A 114 17.26 3.65 10.37
C GLN A 114 18.57 3.24 9.69
N GLN A 115 18.91 1.95 9.70
CA GLN A 115 20.10 1.43 9.02
C GLN A 115 20.03 1.66 7.51
N PHE A 116 18.85 1.45 6.92
CA PHE A 116 18.61 1.70 5.51
C PHE A 116 18.76 3.19 5.17
N PHE A 117 18.21 4.07 6.00
CA PHE A 117 18.36 5.52 5.84
C PHE A 117 19.83 5.97 5.97
N HIS A 118 20.57 5.46 6.96
CA HIS A 118 22.00 5.76 7.12
C HIS A 118 22.83 5.30 5.92
N ARG A 119 22.49 4.15 5.34
CA ARG A 119 23.23 3.58 4.20
C ARG A 119 22.95 4.31 2.89
N TYR A 120 21.71 4.70 2.62
CA TYR A 120 21.28 5.24 1.32
C TYR A 120 20.94 6.73 1.35
N GLY A 121 20.88 7.36 2.52
CA GLY A 121 20.57 8.78 2.67
C GLY A 121 19.29 9.18 1.95
N VAL A 122 19.35 10.19 1.07
CA VAL A 122 18.20 10.70 0.31
C VAL A 122 17.57 9.61 -0.58
N TRP A 123 18.39 8.74 -1.17
CA TRP A 123 17.91 7.65 -2.01
C TRP A 123 17.06 6.63 -1.26
N SER A 124 17.13 6.60 0.08
CA SER A 124 16.27 5.74 0.89
C SER A 124 14.79 6.01 0.68
N ILE A 125 14.39 7.26 0.39
CA ILE A 125 12.99 7.62 0.13
C ILE A 125 12.51 6.95 -1.16
N ALA A 126 13.32 7.03 -2.22
CA ALA A 126 12.97 6.43 -3.50
C ALA A 126 13.06 4.90 -3.47
N LEU A 127 14.19 4.34 -3.02
CA LEU A 127 14.42 2.89 -2.98
C LEU A 127 13.54 2.19 -1.95
N GLY A 128 13.36 2.79 -0.77
CA GLY A 128 12.55 2.24 0.30
C GLY A 128 11.09 2.01 -0.09
N ARG A 129 10.58 2.80 -1.03
CA ARG A 129 9.22 2.67 -1.57
C ARG A 129 8.97 1.35 -2.28
N PHE A 130 10.02 0.73 -2.84
CA PHE A 130 9.93 -0.57 -3.52
C PHE A 130 10.24 -1.76 -2.60
N ILE A 131 10.68 -1.51 -1.36
CA ILE A 131 10.99 -2.55 -0.38
C ILE A 131 9.81 -2.68 0.59
N GLY A 132 8.91 -3.63 0.34
CA GLY A 132 7.63 -3.80 1.02
C GLY A 132 7.59 -3.44 2.51
N PRO A 133 8.28 -4.18 3.41
CA PRO A 133 8.14 -3.95 4.85
C PRO A 133 8.76 -2.63 5.35
N ILE A 134 9.75 -2.09 4.64
CA ILE A 134 10.47 -0.87 5.06
C ILE A 134 9.76 0.38 4.55
N ARG A 135 9.02 0.25 3.43
CA ARG A 135 8.35 1.35 2.73
C ARG A 135 7.65 2.35 3.66
N PRO A 136 6.68 1.96 4.51
CA PRO A 136 5.92 2.94 5.28
C PRO A 136 6.74 3.56 6.43
N VAL A 137 7.84 2.93 6.85
CA VAL A 137 8.65 3.39 7.98
C VAL A 137 9.73 4.40 7.56
N VAL A 138 10.22 4.32 6.31
CA VAL A 138 11.30 5.20 5.83
C VAL A 138 10.94 6.68 5.89
N PRO A 139 9.77 7.16 5.42
CA PRO A 139 9.38 8.56 5.55
C PRO A 139 9.34 9.05 7.00
N LEU A 140 8.80 8.22 7.92
CA LEU A 140 8.77 8.52 9.34
C LEU A 140 10.19 8.67 9.92
N VAL A 141 11.10 7.75 9.59
CA VAL A 141 12.50 7.78 10.04
C VAL A 141 13.22 8.99 9.47
N ALA A 142 13.04 9.28 8.18
CA ALA A 142 13.62 10.47 7.56
C ALA A 142 13.19 11.76 8.27
N GLY A 143 11.91 11.86 8.63
CA GLY A 143 11.40 12.97 9.44
C GLY A 143 12.01 13.03 10.83
N ALA A 144 12.08 11.90 11.54
CA ALA A 144 12.64 11.80 12.88
C ALA A 144 14.14 12.12 12.94
N MET A 145 14.86 11.83 11.87
CA MET A 145 16.28 12.16 11.70
C MET A 145 16.49 13.61 11.19
N LYS A 146 15.43 14.42 11.19
CA LYS A 146 15.47 15.85 10.81
C LYS A 146 15.98 16.10 9.39
N MET A 147 15.63 15.20 8.45
CA MET A 147 15.88 15.45 7.03
C MET A 147 15.23 16.77 6.60
N GLN A 148 15.91 17.51 5.74
CA GLN A 148 15.37 18.78 5.22
C GLN A 148 14.08 18.52 4.42
N PRO A 149 12.97 19.24 4.70
CA PRO A 149 11.70 19.02 4.00
C PRO A 149 11.79 19.14 2.49
N ARG A 150 12.58 20.10 1.98
CA ARG A 150 12.78 20.28 0.53
C ARG A 150 13.34 19.02 -0.13
N ILE A 151 14.32 18.38 0.49
CA ILE A 151 14.95 17.16 -0.02
C ILE A 151 13.95 16.00 -0.01
N PHE A 152 13.20 15.84 1.10
CA PHE A 152 12.16 14.82 1.20
C PHE A 152 11.10 15.00 0.12
N TRP A 153 10.53 16.21 -0.01
CA TRP A 153 9.47 16.46 -0.99
C TRP A 153 9.93 16.27 -2.42
N THR A 154 11.16 16.67 -2.77
CA THR A 154 11.73 16.41 -4.10
C THR A 154 11.82 14.91 -4.37
N ALA A 155 12.40 14.15 -3.44
CA ALA A 155 12.51 12.69 -3.58
C ALA A 155 11.14 12.01 -3.65
N ASN A 156 10.18 12.46 -2.83
CA ASN A 156 8.82 11.92 -2.79
C ASN A 156 8.06 12.22 -4.09
N THR A 157 8.17 13.47 -4.62
CA THR A 157 7.53 13.88 -5.88
C THR A 157 8.03 13.08 -7.08
N LEU A 158 9.31 12.73 -7.10
CA LEU A 158 9.87 11.91 -8.18
C LEU A 158 9.56 10.42 -8.03
N SER A 159 9.63 9.92 -6.80
CA SER A 159 9.47 8.48 -6.55
C SER A 159 8.01 8.00 -6.51
N ALA A 160 7.06 8.88 -6.14
CA ALA A 160 5.65 8.49 -6.08
C ALA A 160 5.07 8.12 -7.45
N PRO A 161 5.27 8.93 -8.52
CA PRO A 161 4.85 8.55 -9.85
C PRO A 161 5.58 7.30 -10.37
N ALA A 162 6.88 7.15 -10.10
CA ALA A 162 7.62 5.96 -10.51
C ALA A 162 7.02 4.68 -9.89
N TRP A 163 6.67 4.73 -8.60
CA TRP A 163 5.97 3.63 -7.94
C TRP A 163 4.57 3.40 -8.55
N GLY A 164 3.81 4.47 -8.81
CA GLY A 164 2.51 4.38 -9.45
C GLY A 164 2.57 3.73 -10.83
N CYS A 165 3.60 4.07 -11.63
CA CYS A 165 3.82 3.40 -12.92
C CYS A 165 4.04 1.89 -12.76
N VAL A 166 4.91 1.49 -11.83
CA VAL A 166 5.24 0.07 -11.64
C VAL A 166 4.07 -0.72 -11.04
N TYR A 167 3.46 -0.20 -9.96
CA TYR A 167 2.44 -0.95 -9.23
C TYR A 167 1.03 -0.70 -9.76
N LEU A 168 0.61 0.54 -9.97
CA LEU A 168 -0.78 0.82 -10.37
C LEU A 168 -1.00 0.57 -11.85
N LEU A 169 -0.16 1.12 -12.73
CA LEU A 169 -0.27 0.87 -14.17
C LEU A 169 0.17 -0.55 -14.53
N GLY A 170 1.23 -1.06 -13.91
CA GLY A 170 1.66 -2.45 -14.13
C GLY A 170 0.58 -3.45 -13.77
N MET A 171 -0.06 -3.29 -12.60
CA MET A 171 -1.21 -4.14 -12.20
C MET A 171 -2.42 -3.93 -13.12
N TYR A 172 -2.65 -2.70 -13.59
CA TYR A 172 -3.76 -2.39 -14.47
C TYR A 172 -3.63 -3.14 -15.82
N TRP A 173 -2.49 -3.04 -16.48
CA TRP A 173 -2.24 -3.72 -17.76
C TRP A 173 -2.20 -5.24 -17.60
N LEU A 174 -1.58 -5.76 -16.53
CA LEU A 174 -1.64 -7.19 -16.21
C LEU A 174 -3.07 -7.65 -15.94
N GLY A 175 -3.89 -6.79 -15.32
CA GLY A 175 -5.31 -7.04 -15.08
C GLY A 175 -6.12 -7.10 -16.38
N GLU A 176 -5.85 -6.21 -17.33
CA GLU A 176 -6.49 -6.24 -18.65
C GLU A 176 -6.18 -7.55 -19.39
N GLU A 177 -4.90 -7.95 -19.43
CA GLU A 177 -4.48 -9.22 -20.02
C GLU A 177 -5.13 -10.41 -19.32
N PHE A 178 -5.15 -10.42 -17.99
CA PHE A 178 -5.73 -11.48 -17.19
C PHE A 178 -7.25 -11.60 -17.42
N LEU A 179 -7.98 -10.49 -17.45
CA LEU A 179 -9.43 -10.47 -17.70
C LEU A 179 -9.81 -10.85 -19.15
N SER A 180 -8.89 -10.69 -20.09
CA SER A 180 -9.12 -11.15 -21.48
C SER A 180 -9.15 -12.69 -21.59
N VAL A 181 -8.53 -13.39 -20.63
CA VAL A 181 -8.40 -14.86 -20.63
C VAL A 181 -9.34 -15.53 -19.61
N VAL A 182 -9.76 -14.80 -18.57
CA VAL A 182 -10.51 -15.36 -17.43
C VAL A 182 -11.89 -14.75 -17.31
N ASP A 183 -12.93 -15.58 -17.41
CA ASP A 183 -14.33 -15.18 -17.21
C ASP A 183 -14.57 -14.69 -15.76
N GLY A 184 -15.53 -13.77 -15.59
CA GLY A 184 -15.87 -13.16 -14.29
C GLY A 184 -16.03 -14.14 -13.11
N PRO A 185 -16.78 -15.27 -13.27
CA PRO A 185 -16.93 -16.28 -12.20
C PRO A 185 -15.61 -16.95 -11.80
N ARG A 186 -14.71 -17.19 -12.75
CA ARG A 186 -13.37 -17.77 -12.49
C ARG A 186 -12.48 -16.77 -11.79
N LEU A 187 -12.60 -15.49 -12.15
CA LEU A 187 -11.88 -14.39 -11.49
C LEU A 187 -12.23 -14.34 -10.01
N LEU A 188 -13.53 -14.35 -9.66
CA LEU A 188 -13.99 -14.39 -8.28
C LEU A 188 -13.46 -15.60 -7.52
N ALA A 189 -13.49 -16.77 -8.11
CA ALA A 189 -12.96 -17.99 -7.49
C ALA A 189 -11.44 -17.87 -7.21
N ILE A 190 -10.67 -17.30 -8.15
CA ILE A 190 -9.22 -17.09 -7.98
C ILE A 190 -8.96 -16.03 -6.88
N MET A 191 -9.69 -14.93 -6.85
CA MET A 191 -9.53 -13.88 -5.83
C MET A 191 -9.85 -14.40 -4.43
N VAL A 192 -10.96 -15.14 -4.29
CA VAL A 192 -11.35 -15.78 -3.02
C VAL A 192 -10.29 -16.83 -2.63
N GLY A 193 -9.87 -17.67 -3.55
CA GLY A 193 -8.84 -18.68 -3.32
C GLY A 193 -7.51 -18.07 -2.89
N ALA A 194 -7.04 -17.01 -3.55
CA ALA A 194 -5.82 -16.30 -3.21
C ALA A 194 -5.92 -15.65 -1.81
N SER A 195 -7.08 -15.08 -1.48
CA SER A 195 -7.34 -14.49 -0.16
C SER A 195 -7.31 -15.55 0.94
N VAL A 196 -7.93 -16.70 0.71
CA VAL A 196 -7.92 -17.85 1.65
C VAL A 196 -6.49 -18.38 1.84
N VAL A 197 -5.73 -18.55 0.75
CA VAL A 197 -4.33 -19.00 0.82
C VAL A 197 -3.47 -17.99 1.59
N ALA A 198 -3.62 -16.70 1.36
CA ALA A 198 -2.91 -15.66 2.09
C ALA A 198 -3.23 -15.70 3.60
N VAL A 199 -4.49 -15.92 3.97
CA VAL A 199 -4.90 -16.09 5.37
C VAL A 199 -4.28 -17.35 5.99
N ILE A 200 -4.30 -18.49 5.28
CA ILE A 200 -3.74 -19.75 5.76
C ILE A 200 -2.21 -19.63 5.94
N VAL A 201 -1.51 -19.09 4.94
CA VAL A 201 -0.05 -18.89 5.00
C VAL A 201 0.33 -17.99 6.16
N SER A 202 -0.39 -16.89 6.36
CA SER A 202 -0.14 -15.98 7.47
C SER A 202 -0.45 -16.62 8.84
N TRP A 203 -1.47 -17.46 8.93
CA TRP A 203 -1.79 -18.22 10.14
C TRP A 203 -0.73 -19.29 10.45
N LEU A 204 -0.25 -20.01 9.45
CA LEU A 204 0.84 -20.98 9.60
C LEU A 204 2.17 -20.34 9.99
N ALA A 205 2.48 -19.16 9.42
CA ALA A 205 3.68 -18.40 9.77
C ALA A 205 3.67 -17.94 11.24
N GLN A 206 2.48 -17.62 11.79
CA GLN A 206 2.34 -17.24 13.21
C GLN A 206 2.45 -18.43 14.18
N ARG A 207 2.19 -19.67 13.72
CA ARG A 207 2.37 -20.87 14.58
C ARG A 207 3.83 -21.31 14.70
N ARG A 208 4.71 -20.81 13.83
CA ARG A 208 6.14 -21.14 13.79
C ARG A 208 7.03 -20.11 14.49
N SER A 209 6.47 -18.97 14.90
CA SER A 209 7.12 -17.93 15.73
C SER A 209 6.67 -18.01 17.18
#